data_aa124aeb75e58aa012cea301ea803b52
#
_entry.id   aa124aeb75e58aa012cea301ea803b52
#
_cell.length_a   1.000
_cell.length_b   1.000
_cell.length_c   1.000
_cell.angle_alpha   90.00
_cell.angle_beta   90.00
_cell.angle_gamma   90.00
#
_symmetry.space_group_name_H-M   'P 1'
#
loop_
_entity.id
_entity.type
_entity.pdbx_description
1 polymer ?
#
loop_
_entity_poly.entity_id
_entity_poly.type
_entity_poly.pdbx_seq_one_letter_code
_entity_poly.pdbx_strand_id
1 'polypeptide(L)'
;MSEARRNAPLLEIRDLSVTFAGRGGSKSVEAVRGVSLTLDRSETVALVGESGSGKSVTALSILQLLPYPLATHGADSSIRLAGEELVGAAPDALRRVRGNRIAMVFQEPMTSLNPLHTLEQQVNETLLIHRHMSAAAARERTLELLRLVGLPDAESRLEAYPHQLSGGQRQRVMIAMAIANEPDILIADEPTTALDVTIQAHILELLKDLCDRLGMALFLITHDLTIVRKMADNICIMTQGEIVEAGPTAEIFARPRHPYTQRLLAAEPKGRAPPADPAAVELMAAQELKVWFPIRRGVLRRVRGHVKAVDGVSLAVRNGTTLGVVGESGSGKTTLGLALLRLTEAQGRIRFAGQDLAALGQGQLRPLRREMQVVFQDPFSSLSPRLSVAQIVEEGLKVHRLAATAAERRRLIETALVEVGLDPEAAERYPHEFSGGQRQRIAIARALVLKPRFVVLDEPTSALDMSVQAQIVELLRDLQRRHRLSYLFISHDLRVVRALAHEILVMKDGEIVEAGPTDRVMTQPQHPYTRALMTAAFDLAAVPA
;
A
#
# COMPACT_ATOMS: atom_id res chain seq x y z
N MET A 1 8.09 -6.46 -45.02
CA MET A 1 8.20 -7.16 -43.73
C MET A 1 7.53 -8.50 -43.88
N SER A 2 8.27 -9.61 -43.71
CA SER A 2 7.74 -10.97 -43.93
C SER A 2 6.67 -11.30 -42.89
N GLU A 3 5.66 -12.11 -43.28
CA GLU A 3 4.59 -12.59 -42.37
C GLU A 3 5.10 -13.22 -41.06
N ALA A 4 6.30 -13.83 -41.08
CA ALA A 4 6.96 -14.38 -39.91
C ALA A 4 7.30 -13.33 -38.82
N ARG A 5 7.45 -12.03 -39.18
CA ARG A 5 7.65 -10.94 -38.20
C ARG A 5 6.34 -10.40 -37.60
N ARG A 6 5.18 -10.72 -38.17
CA ARG A 6 3.87 -10.32 -37.60
C ARG A 6 3.40 -11.23 -36.47
N ASN A 7 3.94 -12.45 -36.37
CA ASN A 7 3.56 -13.46 -35.38
C ASN A 7 4.57 -13.61 -34.22
N ALA A 8 5.65 -12.83 -34.20
CA ALA A 8 6.60 -12.89 -33.09
C ALA A 8 6.11 -11.99 -31.93
N PRO A 9 6.23 -12.44 -30.66
CA PRO A 9 5.83 -11.63 -29.51
C PRO A 9 6.63 -10.32 -29.47
N LEU A 10 6.02 -9.27 -28.93
CA LEU A 10 6.67 -7.97 -28.76
C LEU A 10 7.80 -8.05 -27.73
N LEU A 11 7.55 -8.71 -26.58
CA LEU A 11 8.54 -9.05 -25.57
C LEU A 11 8.55 -10.56 -25.36
N GLU A 12 9.76 -11.13 -25.35
CA GLU A 12 9.97 -12.53 -25.04
C GLU A 12 11.04 -12.67 -23.96
N ILE A 13 10.69 -13.31 -22.86
CA ILE A 13 11.61 -13.68 -21.77
C ILE A 13 11.73 -15.20 -21.78
N ARG A 14 12.96 -15.73 -21.81
CA ARG A 14 13.27 -17.15 -21.74
C ARG A 14 14.28 -17.42 -20.65
N ASP A 15 13.99 -18.39 -19.81
CA ASP A 15 14.86 -18.96 -18.77
C ASP A 15 15.58 -17.89 -17.91
N LEU A 16 14.87 -16.77 -17.65
CA LEU A 16 15.43 -15.68 -16.86
C LEU A 16 15.70 -16.14 -15.44
N SER A 17 16.98 -16.15 -15.07
CA SER A 17 17.44 -16.37 -13.70
C SER A 17 18.27 -15.18 -13.23
N VAL A 18 18.05 -14.74 -11.99
CA VAL A 18 18.75 -13.59 -11.39
C VAL A 18 19.24 -13.95 -10.00
N THR A 19 20.55 -13.82 -9.81
CA THR A 19 21.21 -14.07 -8.52
C THR A 19 21.84 -12.78 -8.00
N PHE A 20 21.61 -12.46 -6.73
CA PHE A 20 22.28 -11.40 -6.00
C PHE A 20 23.43 -11.97 -5.16
N ALA A 21 24.63 -11.43 -5.35
CA ALA A 21 25.79 -11.81 -4.55
C ALA A 21 25.61 -11.40 -3.08
N GLY A 22 25.91 -12.29 -2.15
CA GLY A 22 25.89 -11.99 -0.72
C GLY A 22 27.01 -11.03 -0.33
N ARG A 23 26.73 -10.05 0.53
CA ARG A 23 27.73 -9.13 1.09
C ARG A 23 28.32 -9.70 2.38
N GLY A 24 29.65 -9.59 2.55
CA GLY A 24 30.31 -9.85 3.83
C GLY A 24 30.18 -11.30 4.36
N GLY A 25 30.12 -12.31 3.47
CA GLY A 25 30.00 -13.71 3.87
C GLY A 25 28.58 -14.25 3.96
N SER A 26 27.55 -13.44 3.65
CA SER A 26 26.17 -13.92 3.48
C SER A 26 26.05 -14.76 2.21
N LYS A 27 25.08 -15.70 2.20
CA LYS A 27 24.80 -16.54 1.03
C LYS A 27 24.24 -15.69 -0.12
N SER A 28 24.56 -16.07 -1.37
CA SER A 28 23.89 -15.51 -2.54
C SER A 28 22.41 -15.87 -2.54
N VAL A 29 21.58 -14.97 -3.07
CA VAL A 29 20.12 -15.16 -3.15
C VAL A 29 19.72 -15.21 -4.61
N GLU A 30 19.14 -16.31 -5.03
CA GLU A 30 18.54 -16.48 -6.34
C GLU A 30 17.10 -15.94 -6.29
N ALA A 31 16.91 -14.73 -6.81
CA ALA A 31 15.64 -14.00 -6.73
C ALA A 31 14.67 -14.35 -7.86
N VAL A 32 15.18 -14.81 -9.01
CA VAL A 32 14.40 -15.26 -10.17
C VAL A 32 15.01 -16.55 -10.69
N ARG A 33 14.20 -17.54 -11.04
CA ARG A 33 14.60 -18.92 -11.36
C ARG A 33 13.88 -19.40 -12.61
N GLY A 34 14.54 -19.35 -13.78
CA GLY A 34 14.04 -19.91 -15.03
C GLY A 34 12.69 -19.33 -15.49
N VAL A 35 12.44 -18.06 -15.27
CA VAL A 35 11.19 -17.40 -15.65
C VAL A 35 11.13 -17.24 -17.17
N SER A 36 10.02 -17.73 -17.76
CA SER A 36 9.72 -17.58 -19.18
C SER A 36 8.30 -17.03 -19.36
N LEU A 37 8.14 -15.99 -20.17
CA LEU A 37 6.85 -15.40 -20.52
C LEU A 37 6.96 -14.61 -21.85
N THR A 38 5.82 -14.36 -22.45
CA THR A 38 5.69 -13.52 -23.65
C THR A 38 4.67 -12.42 -23.42
N LEU A 39 4.81 -11.32 -24.16
CA LEU A 39 3.84 -10.22 -24.20
C LEU A 39 3.68 -9.81 -25.68
N ASP A 40 2.45 -9.88 -26.16
CA ASP A 40 2.10 -9.49 -27.51
C ASP A 40 1.78 -7.99 -27.60
N ARG A 41 1.61 -7.48 -28.83
CA ARG A 41 1.23 -6.07 -29.04
C ARG A 41 -0.19 -5.82 -28.52
N SER A 42 -0.39 -4.68 -27.86
CA SER A 42 -1.68 -4.26 -27.29
C SER A 42 -2.27 -5.27 -26.28
N GLU A 43 -1.47 -6.22 -25.81
CA GLU A 43 -1.84 -7.18 -24.79
C GLU A 43 -1.54 -6.64 -23.40
N THR A 44 -2.33 -7.03 -22.40
CA THR A 44 -2.04 -6.83 -20.98
C THR A 44 -1.70 -8.16 -20.33
N VAL A 45 -0.45 -8.32 -19.89
CA VAL A 45 0.00 -9.47 -19.08
C VAL A 45 0.24 -9.01 -17.65
N ALA A 46 -0.39 -9.69 -16.69
CA ALA A 46 -0.15 -9.44 -15.27
C ALA A 46 0.83 -10.45 -14.67
N LEU A 47 1.83 -9.97 -13.94
CA LEU A 47 2.71 -10.77 -13.09
C LEU A 47 2.32 -10.59 -11.63
N VAL A 48 1.84 -11.67 -11.01
CA VAL A 48 1.20 -11.65 -9.68
C VAL A 48 1.92 -12.57 -8.70
N GLY A 49 1.98 -12.20 -7.44
CA GLY A 49 2.57 -13.00 -6.37
C GLY A 49 2.79 -12.19 -5.12
N GLU A 50 3.19 -12.85 -4.03
CA GLU A 50 3.50 -12.21 -2.75
C GLU A 50 4.74 -11.30 -2.84
N SER A 51 4.92 -10.42 -1.85
CA SER A 51 6.12 -9.59 -1.74
C SER A 51 7.37 -10.47 -1.65
N GLY A 52 8.43 -10.10 -2.39
CA GLY A 52 9.67 -10.88 -2.46
C GLY A 52 9.62 -12.09 -3.40
N SER A 53 8.53 -12.31 -4.16
CA SER A 53 8.46 -13.43 -5.13
C SER A 53 9.34 -13.25 -6.38
N GLY A 54 9.93 -12.05 -6.61
CA GLY A 54 10.82 -11.78 -7.75
C GLY A 54 10.22 -10.89 -8.85
N LYS A 55 8.97 -10.40 -8.72
CA LYS A 55 8.24 -9.62 -9.74
C LYS A 55 8.98 -8.38 -10.21
N SER A 56 9.32 -7.48 -9.28
CA SER A 56 10.03 -6.24 -9.61
C SER A 56 11.45 -6.52 -10.14
N VAL A 57 12.10 -7.61 -9.67
CA VAL A 57 13.40 -8.05 -10.21
C VAL A 57 13.25 -8.45 -11.67
N THR A 58 12.20 -9.18 -12.02
CA THR A 58 11.87 -9.54 -13.41
C THR A 58 11.67 -8.29 -14.27
N ALA A 59 10.87 -7.31 -13.80
CA ALA A 59 10.64 -6.06 -14.51
C ALA A 59 11.92 -5.24 -14.73
N LEU A 60 12.74 -5.09 -13.67
CA LEU A 60 14.02 -4.38 -13.77
C LEU A 60 15.03 -5.10 -14.67
N SER A 61 14.95 -6.44 -14.78
CA SER A 61 15.76 -7.22 -15.72
C SER A 61 15.43 -6.89 -17.17
N ILE A 62 14.15 -6.66 -17.52
CA ILE A 62 13.74 -6.27 -18.88
C ILE A 62 14.47 -4.99 -19.30
N LEU A 63 14.56 -4.03 -18.40
CA LEU A 63 15.24 -2.76 -18.63
C LEU A 63 16.75 -2.78 -18.30
N GLN A 64 17.30 -3.90 -17.87
CA GLN A 64 18.70 -4.02 -17.43
C GLN A 64 19.06 -2.96 -16.37
N LEU A 65 18.13 -2.72 -15.40
CA LEU A 65 18.27 -1.72 -14.33
C LEU A 65 18.65 -2.32 -12.97
N LEU A 66 19.02 -3.60 -12.93
CA LEU A 66 19.52 -4.24 -11.72
C LEU A 66 20.86 -3.63 -11.26
N PRO A 67 21.21 -3.72 -9.97
CA PRO A 67 22.48 -3.19 -9.44
C PRO A 67 23.67 -4.09 -9.82
N TYR A 68 24.13 -4.00 -11.07
CA TYR A 68 25.32 -4.72 -11.52
C TYR A 68 26.60 -4.15 -10.88
N PRO A 69 27.63 -4.97 -10.53
CA PRO A 69 27.72 -6.43 -10.71
C PRO A 69 27.16 -7.26 -9.55
N LEU A 70 26.44 -6.66 -8.58
CA LEU A 70 25.87 -7.39 -7.45
C LEU A 70 24.77 -8.36 -7.90
N ALA A 71 24.00 -7.98 -8.91
CA ALA A 71 23.05 -8.85 -9.59
C ALA A 71 23.71 -9.45 -10.84
N THR A 72 23.42 -10.71 -11.13
CA THR A 72 23.89 -11.41 -12.34
C THR A 72 22.74 -12.20 -12.94
N HIS A 73 22.66 -12.21 -14.29
CA HIS A 73 21.76 -13.10 -15.01
C HIS A 73 22.38 -14.48 -15.20
N GLY A 74 21.54 -15.53 -15.23
CA GLY A 74 21.96 -16.87 -15.61
C GLY A 74 22.43 -16.93 -17.06
N ALA A 75 23.28 -17.91 -17.39
CA ALA A 75 23.88 -18.03 -18.72
C ALA A 75 22.84 -18.24 -19.84
N ASP A 76 21.72 -18.91 -19.53
CA ASP A 76 20.65 -19.23 -20.48
C ASP A 76 19.57 -18.13 -20.55
N SER A 77 19.71 -17.07 -19.74
CA SER A 77 18.74 -15.97 -19.66
C SER A 77 18.72 -15.15 -20.94
N SER A 78 17.55 -15.01 -21.55
CA SER A 78 17.34 -14.18 -22.74
C SER A 78 16.12 -13.30 -22.57
N ILE A 79 16.24 -12.02 -22.94
CA ILE A 79 15.13 -11.05 -22.96
C ILE A 79 15.18 -10.34 -24.32
N ARG A 80 14.14 -10.54 -25.13
CA ARG A 80 14.09 -10.00 -26.50
C ARG A 80 12.94 -9.03 -26.69
N LEU A 81 13.23 -7.85 -27.20
CA LEU A 81 12.25 -6.86 -27.64
C LEU A 81 12.14 -6.88 -29.16
N ALA A 82 11.00 -7.31 -29.70
CA ALA A 82 10.81 -7.49 -31.15
C ALA A 82 11.95 -8.27 -31.83
N GLY A 83 12.48 -9.29 -31.14
CA GLY A 83 13.59 -10.14 -31.60
C GLY A 83 14.99 -9.64 -31.28
N GLU A 84 15.17 -8.41 -30.79
CA GLU A 84 16.46 -7.83 -30.36
C GLU A 84 16.78 -8.23 -28.91
N GLU A 85 17.96 -8.84 -28.67
CA GLU A 85 18.41 -9.26 -27.34
C GLU A 85 18.79 -8.08 -26.47
N LEU A 86 18.29 -8.03 -25.23
CA LEU A 86 18.56 -6.98 -24.26
C LEU A 86 19.58 -7.39 -23.19
N VAL A 87 19.70 -8.70 -22.88
CA VAL A 87 20.69 -9.19 -21.91
C VAL A 87 22.08 -9.03 -22.51
N GLY A 88 22.94 -8.28 -21.82
CA GLY A 88 24.28 -7.99 -22.32
C GLY A 88 24.36 -7.00 -23.48
N ALA A 89 23.24 -6.35 -23.84
CA ALA A 89 23.24 -5.34 -24.90
C ALA A 89 24.12 -4.13 -24.55
N ALA A 90 24.68 -3.51 -25.58
CA ALA A 90 25.55 -2.32 -25.43
C ALA A 90 24.75 -1.15 -24.80
N PRO A 91 25.40 -0.27 -24.01
CA PRO A 91 24.74 0.85 -23.32
C PRO A 91 23.92 1.75 -24.25
N ASP A 92 24.39 2.00 -25.47
CA ASP A 92 23.67 2.82 -26.45
C ASP A 92 22.40 2.14 -27.01
N ALA A 93 22.42 0.80 -27.13
CA ALA A 93 21.21 0.05 -27.47
C ALA A 93 20.18 0.12 -26.36
N LEU A 94 20.59 -0.06 -25.10
CA LEU A 94 19.73 0.06 -23.94
C LEU A 94 19.17 1.48 -23.77
N ARG A 95 19.96 2.52 -24.07
CA ARG A 95 19.49 3.91 -24.04
C ARG A 95 18.38 4.16 -25.06
N ARG A 96 18.44 3.57 -26.25
CA ARG A 96 17.37 3.65 -27.27
C ARG A 96 16.09 2.92 -26.85
N VAL A 97 16.19 1.95 -25.94
CA VAL A 97 15.04 1.18 -25.45
C VAL A 97 14.39 1.85 -24.23
N ARG A 98 15.21 2.22 -23.23
CA ARG A 98 14.76 2.78 -21.95
C ARG A 98 14.08 4.13 -22.13
N GLY A 99 12.84 4.27 -21.66
CA GLY A 99 12.07 5.51 -21.74
C GLY A 99 11.59 5.91 -23.14
N ASN A 100 11.89 5.08 -24.16
CA ASN A 100 11.49 5.32 -25.54
C ASN A 100 10.63 4.16 -26.09
N ARG A 101 11.17 2.93 -26.12
CA ARG A 101 10.41 1.75 -26.57
C ARG A 101 9.76 0.99 -25.41
N ILE A 102 10.43 0.96 -24.26
CA ILE A 102 9.89 0.43 -23.01
C ILE A 102 9.99 1.52 -21.96
N ALA A 103 8.87 1.87 -21.35
CA ALA A 103 8.80 2.79 -20.23
C ALA A 103 8.32 2.06 -18.97
N MET A 104 8.65 2.62 -17.79
CA MET A 104 8.27 2.03 -16.52
C MET A 104 7.66 3.07 -15.58
N VAL A 105 6.54 2.70 -14.98
CA VAL A 105 5.93 3.36 -13.84
C VAL A 105 6.35 2.59 -12.60
N PHE A 106 7.13 3.23 -11.72
CA PHE A 106 7.67 2.60 -10.51
C PHE A 106 6.67 2.59 -9.36
N GLN A 107 6.88 1.71 -8.39
CA GLN A 107 6.01 1.50 -7.24
C GLN A 107 5.85 2.74 -6.35
N GLU A 108 6.91 3.53 -6.15
CA GLU A 108 6.90 4.69 -5.26
C GLU A 108 7.11 6.01 -6.03
N PRO A 109 6.06 6.85 -6.20
CA PRO A 109 6.20 8.15 -6.87
C PRO A 109 7.15 9.12 -6.15
N MET A 110 7.30 8.96 -4.82
CA MET A 110 8.16 9.83 -4.00
C MET A 110 9.65 9.65 -4.28
N THR A 111 10.06 8.44 -4.63
CA THR A 111 11.45 8.10 -4.95
C THR A 111 11.75 8.22 -6.44
N SER A 112 10.72 8.19 -7.28
CA SER A 112 10.84 8.22 -8.75
C SER A 112 10.89 9.65 -9.31
N LEU A 113 10.29 10.63 -8.62
CA LEU A 113 10.34 12.03 -9.00
C LEU A 113 11.46 12.76 -8.25
N ASN A 114 12.27 13.54 -8.98
CA ASN A 114 13.29 14.37 -8.37
C ASN A 114 12.66 15.54 -7.59
N PRO A 115 12.81 15.62 -6.26
CA PRO A 115 12.18 16.66 -5.45
C PRO A 115 12.69 18.09 -5.73
N LEU A 116 13.83 18.21 -6.40
CA LEU A 116 14.49 19.49 -6.71
C LEU A 116 14.17 20.03 -8.11
N HIS A 117 13.49 19.24 -8.96
CA HIS A 117 13.09 19.63 -10.30
C HIS A 117 11.59 19.90 -10.36
N THR A 118 11.21 20.87 -11.20
CA THR A 118 9.80 21.14 -11.50
C THR A 118 9.20 20.01 -12.35
N LEU A 119 7.87 19.93 -12.41
CA LEU A 119 7.19 18.93 -13.24
C LEU A 119 7.56 19.08 -14.72
N GLU A 120 7.58 20.33 -15.21
CA GLU A 120 8.00 20.63 -16.57
C GLU A 120 9.40 20.09 -16.88
N GLN A 121 10.38 20.37 -16.01
CA GLN A 121 11.76 19.91 -16.21
C GLN A 121 11.85 18.40 -16.33
N GLN A 122 11.13 17.66 -15.49
CA GLN A 122 11.19 16.20 -15.47
C GLN A 122 10.54 15.55 -16.68
N VAL A 123 9.38 16.06 -17.13
CA VAL A 123 8.70 15.53 -18.32
C VAL A 123 9.45 15.94 -19.59
N ASN A 124 9.91 17.21 -19.68
CA ASN A 124 10.69 17.71 -20.82
C ASN A 124 11.98 16.93 -21.03
N GLU A 125 12.67 16.51 -19.96
CA GLU A 125 13.93 15.76 -20.05
C GLU A 125 13.79 14.54 -20.97
N THR A 126 12.72 13.77 -20.82
CA THR A 126 12.43 12.59 -21.64
C THR A 126 12.27 12.94 -23.13
N LEU A 127 11.56 14.02 -23.43
CA LEU A 127 11.32 14.52 -24.78
C LEU A 127 12.60 15.08 -25.43
N LEU A 128 13.40 15.81 -24.67
CA LEU A 128 14.66 16.39 -25.13
C LEU A 128 15.69 15.30 -25.46
N ILE A 129 15.81 14.28 -24.62
CA ILE A 129 16.78 13.19 -24.79
C ILE A 129 16.42 12.29 -25.99
N HIS A 130 15.17 11.90 -26.13
CA HIS A 130 14.76 10.87 -27.11
C HIS A 130 14.17 11.41 -28.40
N ARG A 131 13.46 12.54 -28.36
CA ARG A 131 12.80 13.16 -29.52
C ARG A 131 13.57 14.35 -30.07
N HIS A 132 14.63 14.81 -29.37
CA HIS A 132 15.43 15.97 -29.75
C HIS A 132 14.57 17.22 -30.02
N MET A 133 13.48 17.40 -29.29
CA MET A 133 12.57 18.53 -29.44
C MET A 133 13.24 19.83 -28.99
N SER A 134 12.81 20.98 -29.52
CA SER A 134 13.16 22.27 -28.95
C SER A 134 12.50 22.45 -27.57
N ALA A 135 13.09 23.28 -26.72
CA ALA A 135 12.53 23.53 -25.38
C ALA A 135 11.06 24.02 -25.42
N ALA A 136 10.73 24.86 -26.41
CA ALA A 136 9.34 25.37 -26.57
C ALA A 136 8.38 24.23 -26.98
N ALA A 137 8.75 23.39 -27.93
CA ALA A 137 7.95 22.24 -28.36
C ALA A 137 7.82 21.19 -27.25
N ALA A 138 8.89 20.95 -26.47
CA ALA A 138 8.85 20.05 -25.34
C ALA A 138 7.89 20.56 -24.23
N ARG A 139 7.89 21.87 -23.95
CA ARG A 139 6.95 22.50 -22.99
C ARG A 139 5.50 22.33 -23.43
N GLU A 140 5.19 22.57 -24.70
CA GLU A 140 3.85 22.42 -25.25
C GLU A 140 3.39 20.94 -25.15
N ARG A 141 4.25 20.01 -25.56
CA ARG A 141 3.97 18.58 -25.45
C ARG A 141 3.80 18.13 -24.00
N THR A 142 4.60 18.63 -23.09
CA THR A 142 4.46 18.37 -21.64
C THR A 142 3.09 18.81 -21.15
N LEU A 143 2.63 19.98 -21.55
CA LEU A 143 1.30 20.46 -21.17
C LEU A 143 0.18 19.55 -21.69
N GLU A 144 0.29 19.10 -22.97
CA GLU A 144 -0.64 18.12 -23.54
C GLU A 144 -0.65 16.82 -22.74
N LEU A 145 0.54 16.28 -22.37
CA LEU A 145 0.66 15.05 -21.61
C LEU A 145 0.04 15.19 -20.20
N LEU A 146 0.29 16.30 -19.51
CA LEU A 146 -0.29 16.56 -18.19
C LEU A 146 -1.83 16.67 -18.25
N ARG A 147 -2.37 17.26 -19.33
CA ARG A 147 -3.81 17.28 -19.58
C ARG A 147 -4.35 15.88 -19.91
N LEU A 148 -3.63 15.11 -20.73
CA LEU A 148 -4.00 13.75 -21.13
C LEU A 148 -4.12 12.82 -19.91
N VAL A 149 -3.23 12.94 -18.94
CA VAL A 149 -3.33 12.17 -17.68
C VAL A 149 -4.33 12.78 -16.69
N GLY A 150 -5.03 13.85 -17.06
CA GLY A 150 -6.05 14.49 -16.23
C GLY A 150 -5.49 15.20 -14.99
N LEU A 151 -4.31 15.85 -15.09
CA LEU A 151 -3.80 16.68 -14.01
C LEU A 151 -4.61 17.99 -13.95
N PRO A 152 -5.28 18.32 -12.82
CA PRO A 152 -6.01 19.57 -12.68
C PRO A 152 -5.06 20.78 -12.79
N ASP A 153 -5.52 21.85 -13.44
CA ASP A 153 -4.78 23.11 -13.59
C ASP A 153 -3.35 22.91 -14.13
N ALA A 154 -3.19 22.05 -15.15
CA ALA A 154 -1.90 21.63 -15.70
C ALA A 154 -0.96 22.82 -16.01
N GLU A 155 -1.49 23.93 -16.55
CA GLU A 155 -0.74 25.16 -16.87
C GLU A 155 -0.04 25.74 -15.65
N SER A 156 -0.78 25.89 -14.56
CA SER A 156 -0.25 26.48 -13.31
C SER A 156 0.67 25.52 -12.55
N ARG A 157 0.63 24.20 -12.92
CA ARG A 157 1.41 23.15 -12.27
C ARG A 157 2.76 22.88 -12.94
N LEU A 158 3.03 23.40 -14.12
CA LEU A 158 4.31 23.20 -14.82
C LEU A 158 5.53 23.52 -13.95
N GLU A 159 5.47 24.63 -13.22
CA GLU A 159 6.52 25.10 -12.31
C GLU A 159 6.41 24.52 -10.89
N ALA A 160 5.42 23.67 -10.62
CA ALA A 160 5.26 23.04 -9.32
C ALA A 160 6.31 21.96 -9.10
N TYR A 161 6.64 21.72 -7.83
CA TYR A 161 7.53 20.66 -7.39
C TYR A 161 6.73 19.43 -6.91
N PRO A 162 7.30 18.22 -6.95
CA PRO A 162 6.60 16.99 -6.54
C PRO A 162 5.98 17.04 -5.15
N HIS A 163 6.64 17.69 -4.19
CA HIS A 163 6.14 17.81 -2.81
C HIS A 163 4.86 18.65 -2.66
N GLN A 164 4.50 19.44 -3.68
CA GLN A 164 3.29 20.25 -3.72
C GLN A 164 2.07 19.49 -4.26
N LEU A 165 2.25 18.26 -4.70
CA LEU A 165 1.22 17.40 -5.28
C LEU A 165 0.72 16.34 -4.30
N SER A 166 -0.54 15.92 -4.44
CA SER A 166 -1.06 14.71 -3.80
C SER A 166 -0.44 13.43 -4.37
N GLY A 167 -0.60 12.29 -3.68
CA GLY A 167 -0.11 10.98 -4.16
C GLY A 167 -0.62 10.64 -5.56
N GLY A 168 -1.92 10.76 -5.79
CA GLY A 168 -2.53 10.49 -7.10
C GLY A 168 -2.09 11.49 -8.20
N GLN A 169 -1.85 12.76 -7.85
CA GLN A 169 -1.31 13.74 -8.80
C GLN A 169 0.12 13.41 -9.19
N ARG A 170 0.97 12.98 -8.25
CA ARG A 170 2.35 12.52 -8.54
C ARG A 170 2.32 11.28 -9.44
N GLN A 171 1.41 10.35 -9.18
CA GLN A 171 1.25 9.17 -10.01
C GLN A 171 0.88 9.54 -11.46
N ARG A 172 -0.06 10.48 -11.66
CA ARG A 172 -0.42 10.98 -12.99
C ARG A 172 0.77 11.62 -13.71
N VAL A 173 1.61 12.39 -13.00
CA VAL A 173 2.83 12.98 -13.57
C VAL A 173 3.83 11.89 -13.96
N MET A 174 4.02 10.87 -13.13
CA MET A 174 4.91 9.74 -13.44
C MET A 174 4.41 8.96 -14.67
N ILE A 175 3.09 8.77 -14.81
CA ILE A 175 2.48 8.18 -16.01
C ILE A 175 2.73 9.08 -17.23
N ALA A 176 2.55 10.41 -17.11
CA ALA A 176 2.83 11.36 -18.20
C ALA A 176 4.28 11.28 -18.67
N MET A 177 5.24 11.18 -17.75
CA MET A 177 6.67 10.96 -18.08
C MET A 177 6.88 9.64 -18.82
N ALA A 178 6.26 8.57 -18.35
CA ALA A 178 6.41 7.24 -18.95
C ALA A 178 5.88 7.18 -20.38
N ILE A 179 4.73 7.82 -20.67
CA ILE A 179 4.12 7.81 -22.00
C ILE A 179 4.63 8.90 -22.94
N ALA A 180 5.55 9.77 -22.50
CA ALA A 180 6.00 10.95 -23.25
C ALA A 180 6.51 10.63 -24.66
N ASN A 181 7.17 9.49 -24.81
CA ASN A 181 7.72 8.99 -26.09
C ASN A 181 6.82 7.96 -26.80
N GLU A 182 5.59 7.72 -26.32
CA GLU A 182 4.66 6.73 -26.88
C GLU A 182 5.35 5.35 -26.99
N PRO A 183 5.70 4.71 -25.86
CA PRO A 183 6.47 3.46 -25.88
C PRO A 183 5.67 2.29 -26.46
N ASP A 184 6.36 1.28 -26.98
CA ASP A 184 5.75 0.00 -27.40
C ASP A 184 5.18 -0.77 -26.19
N ILE A 185 5.87 -0.69 -25.02
CA ILE A 185 5.52 -1.40 -23.79
C ILE A 185 5.56 -0.44 -22.60
N LEU A 186 4.51 -0.46 -21.79
CA LEU A 186 4.47 0.16 -20.48
C LEU A 186 4.58 -0.93 -19.39
N ILE A 187 5.62 -0.88 -18.59
CA ILE A 187 5.75 -1.68 -17.37
C ILE A 187 5.17 -0.87 -16.22
N ALA A 188 4.16 -1.40 -15.53
CA ALA A 188 3.56 -0.78 -14.38
C ALA A 188 3.80 -1.65 -13.13
N ASP A 189 4.77 -1.24 -12.31
CA ASP A 189 5.13 -1.96 -11.08
C ASP A 189 4.34 -1.40 -9.90
N GLU A 190 3.29 -2.12 -9.51
CA GLU A 190 2.35 -1.75 -8.45
C GLU A 190 1.86 -0.28 -8.57
N PRO A 191 1.28 0.12 -9.70
CA PRO A 191 1.04 1.54 -10.03
C PRO A 191 0.01 2.22 -9.13
N THR A 192 -0.65 1.50 -8.26
CA THR A 192 -1.71 2.00 -7.37
C THR A 192 -1.42 1.77 -5.88
N THR A 193 -0.25 1.24 -5.55
CA THR A 193 0.15 1.02 -4.14
C THR A 193 0.19 2.36 -3.39
N ALA A 194 -0.31 2.38 -2.17
CA ALA A 194 -0.46 3.55 -1.30
C ALA A 194 -1.41 4.65 -1.84
N LEU A 195 -2.30 4.32 -2.78
CA LEU A 195 -3.37 5.21 -3.22
C LEU A 195 -4.72 4.76 -2.64
N ASP A 196 -5.61 5.73 -2.43
CA ASP A 196 -6.99 5.45 -2.04
C ASP A 196 -7.75 4.73 -3.14
N VAL A 197 -8.74 3.93 -2.75
CA VAL A 197 -9.52 3.07 -3.66
C VAL A 197 -10.14 3.86 -4.83
N THR A 198 -10.63 5.08 -4.59
CA THR A 198 -11.20 5.95 -5.64
C THR A 198 -10.14 6.43 -6.61
N ILE A 199 -8.97 6.86 -6.12
CA ILE A 199 -7.84 7.28 -6.95
C ILE A 199 -7.26 6.07 -7.70
N GLN A 200 -7.16 4.92 -7.04
CA GLN A 200 -6.72 3.67 -7.65
C GLN A 200 -7.58 3.30 -8.87
N ALA A 201 -8.93 3.32 -8.73
CA ALA A 201 -9.83 3.04 -9.84
C ALA A 201 -9.59 3.99 -11.02
N HIS A 202 -9.49 5.29 -10.78
CA HIS A 202 -9.23 6.29 -11.83
C HIS A 202 -7.85 6.12 -12.50
N ILE A 203 -6.80 5.72 -11.76
CA ILE A 203 -5.46 5.47 -12.34
C ILE A 203 -5.49 4.23 -13.23
N LEU A 204 -6.20 3.18 -12.84
CA LEU A 204 -6.33 1.96 -13.64
C LEU A 204 -7.12 2.21 -14.93
N GLU A 205 -8.23 2.95 -14.84
CA GLU A 205 -8.99 3.38 -16.02
C GLU A 205 -8.15 4.25 -16.96
N LEU A 206 -7.38 5.18 -16.42
CA LEU A 206 -6.44 6.00 -17.17
C LEU A 206 -5.39 5.14 -17.89
N LEU A 207 -4.76 4.18 -17.19
CA LEU A 207 -3.76 3.29 -17.79
C LEU A 207 -4.34 2.48 -18.94
N LYS A 208 -5.55 1.92 -18.74
CA LYS A 208 -6.25 1.16 -19.79
C LYS A 208 -6.56 2.03 -21.01
N ASP A 209 -7.18 3.19 -20.81
CA ASP A 209 -7.50 4.14 -21.88
C ASP A 209 -6.24 4.59 -22.66
N LEU A 210 -5.13 4.84 -21.98
CA LEU A 210 -3.86 5.19 -22.60
C LEU A 210 -3.27 4.02 -23.41
N CYS A 211 -3.31 2.79 -22.89
CA CYS A 211 -2.84 1.61 -23.63
C CYS A 211 -3.67 1.39 -24.90
N ASP A 212 -5.00 1.49 -24.80
CA ASP A 212 -5.91 1.33 -25.93
C ASP A 212 -5.69 2.41 -26.99
N ARG A 213 -5.59 3.68 -26.59
CA ARG A 213 -5.40 4.82 -27.52
C ARG A 213 -4.04 4.83 -28.21
N LEU A 214 -2.98 4.47 -27.50
CA LEU A 214 -1.60 4.51 -28.00
C LEU A 214 -1.14 3.17 -28.59
N GLY A 215 -1.96 2.11 -28.49
CA GLY A 215 -1.62 0.78 -28.97
C GLY A 215 -0.47 0.13 -28.22
N MET A 216 -0.26 0.53 -26.95
CA MET A 216 0.82 0.00 -26.10
C MET A 216 0.44 -1.36 -25.50
N ALA A 217 1.43 -2.24 -25.35
CA ALA A 217 1.31 -3.41 -24.49
C ALA A 217 1.55 -3.02 -23.03
N LEU A 218 0.84 -3.67 -22.09
CA LEU A 218 0.96 -3.42 -20.66
C LEU A 218 1.52 -4.65 -19.94
N PHE A 219 2.67 -4.50 -19.29
CA PHE A 219 3.20 -5.46 -18.34
C PHE A 219 2.90 -4.98 -16.92
N LEU A 220 1.84 -5.54 -16.32
CA LEU A 220 1.30 -5.10 -15.03
C LEU A 220 1.81 -5.99 -13.90
N ILE A 221 2.48 -5.40 -12.93
CA ILE A 221 2.87 -6.08 -11.69
C ILE A 221 1.95 -5.60 -10.58
N THR A 222 1.31 -6.54 -9.91
CA THR A 222 0.42 -6.25 -8.78
C THR A 222 0.26 -7.47 -7.88
N HIS A 223 -0.12 -7.23 -6.64
CA HIS A 223 -0.58 -8.27 -5.72
C HIS A 223 -2.12 -8.29 -5.59
N ASP A 224 -2.84 -7.33 -6.16
CA ASP A 224 -4.30 -7.24 -6.12
C ASP A 224 -4.93 -7.99 -7.32
N LEU A 225 -5.49 -9.16 -7.02
CA LEU A 225 -6.16 -10.01 -7.99
C LEU A 225 -7.42 -9.38 -8.60
N THR A 226 -8.03 -8.42 -7.90
CA THR A 226 -9.20 -7.68 -8.41
C THR A 226 -8.81 -6.81 -9.60
N ILE A 227 -7.64 -6.15 -9.50
CA ILE A 227 -7.06 -5.37 -10.61
C ILE A 227 -6.77 -6.28 -11.80
N VAL A 228 -6.14 -7.43 -11.54
CA VAL A 228 -5.79 -8.39 -12.60
C VAL A 228 -7.02 -8.86 -13.37
N ARG A 229 -8.10 -9.23 -12.67
CA ARG A 229 -9.34 -9.69 -13.27
C ARG A 229 -9.95 -8.64 -14.21
N LYS A 230 -9.79 -7.34 -13.91
CA LYS A 230 -10.34 -6.23 -14.70
C LYS A 230 -9.46 -5.83 -15.88
N MET A 231 -8.15 -5.97 -15.74
CA MET A 231 -7.21 -5.35 -16.69
C MET A 231 -6.42 -6.34 -17.56
N ALA A 232 -6.15 -7.54 -17.05
CA ALA A 232 -5.19 -8.44 -17.70
C ALA A 232 -5.88 -9.48 -18.59
N ASP A 233 -5.36 -9.64 -19.81
CA ASP A 233 -5.74 -10.71 -20.73
C ASP A 233 -5.15 -12.04 -20.25
N ASN A 234 -3.87 -12.03 -19.91
CA ASN A 234 -3.13 -13.16 -19.39
C ASN A 234 -2.49 -12.86 -18.03
N ILE A 235 -2.36 -13.88 -17.20
CA ILE A 235 -1.77 -13.80 -15.86
C ILE A 235 -0.64 -14.82 -15.71
N CYS A 236 0.45 -14.40 -15.07
CA CYS A 236 1.54 -15.24 -14.58
C CYS A 236 1.58 -15.17 -13.06
N ILE A 237 1.42 -16.31 -12.40
CA ILE A 237 1.49 -16.43 -10.93
C ILE A 237 2.90 -16.81 -10.54
N MET A 238 3.55 -15.95 -9.75
CA MET A 238 4.95 -16.10 -9.36
C MET A 238 5.10 -16.31 -7.85
N THR A 239 5.88 -17.28 -7.45
CA THR A 239 6.26 -17.52 -6.06
C THR A 239 7.68 -18.06 -5.98
N GLN A 240 8.45 -17.64 -4.97
CA GLN A 240 9.83 -18.09 -4.74
C GLN A 240 10.76 -18.00 -5.96
N GLY A 241 10.55 -17.00 -6.80
CA GLY A 241 11.36 -16.78 -8.00
C GLY A 241 10.89 -17.51 -9.25
N GLU A 242 9.84 -18.31 -9.19
CA GLU A 242 9.35 -19.16 -10.30
C GLU A 242 7.93 -18.80 -10.70
N ILE A 243 7.59 -18.90 -11.99
CA ILE A 243 6.21 -18.87 -12.47
C ILE A 243 5.63 -20.27 -12.29
N VAL A 244 4.66 -20.40 -11.40
CA VAL A 244 4.04 -21.69 -11.05
C VAL A 244 2.76 -21.98 -11.84
N GLU A 245 2.12 -20.93 -12.38
CA GLU A 245 0.94 -21.06 -13.22
C GLU A 245 0.82 -19.83 -14.13
N ALA A 246 0.47 -20.04 -15.41
CA ALA A 246 0.27 -18.97 -16.38
C ALA A 246 -0.82 -19.34 -17.38
N GLY A 247 -1.52 -18.35 -17.91
CA GLY A 247 -2.56 -18.51 -18.92
C GLY A 247 -3.58 -17.39 -18.96
N PRO A 248 -4.67 -17.57 -19.74
CA PRO A 248 -5.76 -16.60 -19.80
C PRO A 248 -6.35 -16.32 -18.42
N THR A 249 -6.50 -15.04 -18.09
CA THR A 249 -6.97 -14.60 -16.77
C THR A 249 -8.28 -15.27 -16.38
N ALA A 250 -9.25 -15.34 -17.28
CA ALA A 250 -10.55 -15.97 -17.02
C ALA A 250 -10.42 -17.47 -16.66
N GLU A 251 -9.51 -18.22 -17.31
CA GLU A 251 -9.29 -19.63 -17.05
C GLU A 251 -8.66 -19.87 -15.69
N ILE A 252 -7.59 -19.12 -15.35
CA ILE A 252 -6.88 -19.26 -14.06
C ILE A 252 -7.82 -18.93 -12.89
N PHE A 253 -8.66 -17.89 -13.02
CA PHE A 253 -9.63 -17.55 -11.96
C PHE A 253 -10.75 -18.58 -11.82
N ALA A 254 -11.18 -19.21 -12.93
CA ALA A 254 -12.25 -20.22 -12.90
C ALA A 254 -11.75 -21.59 -12.44
N ARG A 255 -10.52 -21.96 -12.80
CA ARG A 255 -9.96 -23.31 -12.58
C ARG A 255 -8.47 -23.27 -12.22
N PRO A 256 -8.10 -22.70 -11.06
CA PRO A 256 -6.71 -22.69 -10.62
C PRO A 256 -6.22 -24.11 -10.37
N ARG A 257 -5.06 -24.45 -10.95
CA ARG A 257 -4.50 -25.83 -10.88
C ARG A 257 -3.44 -25.92 -9.78
N HIS A 258 -2.58 -24.91 -9.68
CA HIS A 258 -1.49 -24.96 -8.72
C HIS A 258 -1.96 -24.64 -7.29
N PRO A 259 -1.51 -25.39 -6.25
CA PRO A 259 -1.95 -25.19 -4.86
C PRO A 259 -1.69 -23.76 -4.33
N TYR A 260 -0.62 -23.11 -4.78
CA TYR A 260 -0.33 -21.72 -4.42
C TYR A 260 -1.36 -20.76 -5.02
N THR A 261 -1.72 -20.92 -6.30
CA THR A 261 -2.77 -20.12 -6.95
C THR A 261 -4.11 -20.27 -6.23
N GLN A 262 -4.49 -21.50 -5.88
CA GLN A 262 -5.71 -21.76 -5.12
C GLN A 262 -5.72 -21.03 -3.77
N ARG A 263 -4.59 -21.07 -3.04
CA ARG A 263 -4.43 -20.35 -1.77
C ARG A 263 -4.49 -18.82 -1.97
N LEU A 264 -3.82 -18.31 -3.01
CA LEU A 264 -3.77 -16.89 -3.32
C LEU A 264 -5.17 -16.35 -3.66
N LEU A 265 -5.94 -17.07 -4.49
CA LEU A 265 -7.33 -16.72 -4.83
C LEU A 265 -8.30 -16.89 -3.65
N ALA A 266 -7.99 -17.77 -2.71
CA ALA A 266 -8.78 -17.97 -1.49
C ALA A 266 -8.45 -16.98 -0.38
N ALA A 267 -7.36 -16.22 -0.49
CA ALA A 267 -6.78 -15.38 0.56
C ALA A 267 -7.51 -14.04 0.80
N GLU A 268 -8.67 -13.80 0.19
CA GLU A 268 -9.47 -12.64 0.55
C GLU A 268 -9.90 -12.71 2.02
N PRO A 269 -9.86 -11.58 2.76
CA PRO A 269 -10.38 -11.52 4.11
C PRO A 269 -11.86 -11.90 4.11
N LYS A 270 -12.19 -13.09 4.63
CA LYS A 270 -13.56 -13.64 4.63
C LYS A 270 -14.22 -13.47 6.00
N GLY A 271 -15.55 -13.55 6.00
CA GLY A 271 -16.36 -13.53 7.21
C GLY A 271 -16.82 -12.13 7.61
N ARG A 272 -17.42 -12.05 8.80
CA ARG A 272 -17.97 -10.83 9.40
C ARG A 272 -17.53 -10.74 10.84
N ALA A 273 -17.60 -9.54 11.42
CA ALA A 273 -17.46 -9.38 12.85
C ALA A 273 -18.50 -10.25 13.59
N PRO A 274 -18.13 -10.93 14.68
CA PRO A 274 -19.09 -11.65 15.49
C PRO A 274 -20.14 -10.65 16.03
N PRO A 275 -21.39 -11.07 16.32
CA PRO A 275 -22.42 -10.17 16.86
C PRO A 275 -21.90 -9.45 18.10
N ALA A 276 -22.10 -8.12 18.15
CA ALA A 276 -21.80 -7.34 19.34
C ALA A 276 -22.74 -7.73 20.49
N ASP A 277 -22.24 -7.75 21.73
CA ASP A 277 -23.07 -7.89 22.91
C ASP A 277 -24.00 -6.66 23.00
N PRO A 278 -25.34 -6.84 22.97
CA PRO A 278 -26.28 -5.72 23.08
C PRO A 278 -26.12 -4.93 24.40
N ALA A 279 -25.62 -5.56 25.44
CA ALA A 279 -25.36 -4.97 26.75
C ALA A 279 -23.99 -4.31 26.88
N ALA A 280 -23.16 -4.33 25.81
CA ALA A 280 -21.82 -3.75 25.82
C ALA A 280 -21.86 -2.25 26.11
N VAL A 281 -21.22 -1.85 27.19
CA VAL A 281 -21.11 -0.44 27.61
C VAL A 281 -20.10 0.31 26.73
N GLU A 282 -20.30 1.62 26.65
CA GLU A 282 -19.38 2.54 25.96
C GLU A 282 -18.01 2.51 26.67
N LEU A 283 -16.96 2.25 25.91
CA LEU A 283 -15.59 2.24 26.40
C LEU A 283 -14.85 3.52 26.05
N MET A 284 -14.93 3.95 24.76
CA MET A 284 -14.34 5.16 24.24
C MET A 284 -15.42 5.99 23.54
N ALA A 285 -15.51 7.28 23.86
CA ALA A 285 -16.42 8.18 23.16
C ALA A 285 -15.78 9.54 22.91
N ALA A 286 -16.20 10.17 21.83
CA ALA A 286 -15.90 11.56 21.53
C ALA A 286 -17.18 12.32 21.21
N GLN A 287 -17.24 13.60 21.61
CA GLN A 287 -18.35 14.51 21.31
C GLN A 287 -17.79 15.82 20.78
N GLU A 288 -18.27 16.23 19.60
CA GLU A 288 -17.89 17.48 18.93
C GLU A 288 -16.37 17.66 18.85
N LEU A 289 -15.63 16.56 18.52
CA LEU A 289 -14.18 16.54 18.46
C LEU A 289 -13.69 17.37 17.28
N LYS A 290 -12.75 18.32 17.54
CA LYS A 290 -12.14 19.17 16.53
C LYS A 290 -10.63 19.15 16.68
N VAL A 291 -9.93 18.94 15.55
CA VAL A 291 -8.47 19.05 15.44
C VAL A 291 -8.16 19.95 14.26
N TRP A 292 -7.71 21.16 14.56
CA TRP A 292 -7.44 22.18 13.58
C TRP A 292 -5.96 22.58 13.62
N PHE A 293 -5.25 22.38 12.52
CA PHE A 293 -3.83 22.74 12.38
C PHE A 293 -3.71 24.15 11.80
N PRO A 294 -3.02 25.09 12.48
CA PRO A 294 -2.90 26.48 12.00
C PRO A 294 -1.99 26.58 10.78
N ILE A 295 -2.46 27.22 9.72
CA ILE A 295 -1.68 27.58 8.54
C ILE A 295 -0.96 28.90 8.83
N ARG A 296 0.35 28.85 9.04
CA ARG A 296 1.20 30.03 9.32
C ARG A 296 1.88 30.47 8.03
N ARG A 297 1.74 31.77 7.68
CA ARG A 297 2.39 32.35 6.50
C ARG A 297 3.17 33.62 6.85
N GLY A 298 4.20 33.92 6.04
CA GLY A 298 5.07 35.09 6.15
C GLY A 298 6.14 34.97 7.23
N VAL A 299 7.06 35.95 7.27
CA VAL A 299 8.21 36.01 8.19
C VAL A 299 7.76 35.98 9.66
N LEU A 300 6.64 36.63 9.97
CA LEU A 300 6.06 36.69 11.32
C LEU A 300 5.19 35.46 11.67
N ARG A 301 5.15 34.40 10.83
CA ARG A 301 4.38 33.16 11.06
C ARG A 301 2.94 33.41 11.53
N ARG A 302 2.25 34.43 11.00
CA ARG A 302 0.87 34.76 11.37
C ARG A 302 -0.08 33.67 10.86
N VAL A 303 -1.03 33.27 11.72
CA VAL A 303 -2.08 32.29 11.36
C VAL A 303 -3.02 32.97 10.35
N ARG A 304 -3.12 32.40 9.14
CA ARG A 304 -4.01 32.87 8.07
C ARG A 304 -5.20 31.91 7.79
N GLY A 305 -5.24 30.79 8.47
CA GLY A 305 -6.29 29.79 8.33
C GLY A 305 -5.95 28.54 9.11
N HIS A 306 -6.80 27.55 8.99
CA HIS A 306 -6.62 26.24 9.62
C HIS A 306 -6.89 25.14 8.62
N VAL A 307 -6.11 24.06 8.68
CA VAL A 307 -6.48 22.76 8.11
C VAL A 307 -7.35 22.06 9.14
N LYS A 308 -8.61 21.87 8.84
CA LYS A 308 -9.59 21.22 9.71
C LYS A 308 -9.51 19.70 9.49
N ALA A 309 -8.53 19.07 10.12
CA ALA A 309 -8.30 17.63 9.95
C ALA A 309 -9.41 16.77 10.58
N VAL A 310 -10.03 17.26 11.67
CA VAL A 310 -11.25 16.72 12.28
C VAL A 310 -12.13 17.90 12.65
N ASP A 311 -13.40 17.91 12.25
CA ASP A 311 -14.31 19.03 12.46
C ASP A 311 -15.69 18.54 12.93
N GLY A 312 -15.93 18.60 14.25
CA GLY A 312 -17.22 18.27 14.88
C GLY A 312 -17.56 16.78 14.91
N VAL A 313 -16.57 15.89 14.96
CA VAL A 313 -16.76 14.44 14.95
C VAL A 313 -17.28 13.94 16.31
N SER A 314 -18.37 13.16 16.28
CA SER A 314 -18.90 12.45 17.45
C SER A 314 -18.97 10.96 17.17
N LEU A 315 -18.45 10.13 18.10
CA LEU A 315 -18.43 8.68 17.97
C LEU A 315 -18.44 7.97 19.32
N ALA A 316 -18.78 6.68 19.29
CA ALA A 316 -18.65 5.79 20.45
C ALA A 316 -18.14 4.42 20.02
N VAL A 317 -17.23 3.84 20.82
CA VAL A 317 -16.77 2.46 20.68
C VAL A 317 -17.18 1.69 21.93
N ARG A 318 -17.93 0.61 21.73
CA ARG A 318 -18.38 -0.24 22.82
C ARG A 318 -17.33 -1.27 23.21
N ASN A 319 -17.42 -1.75 24.43
CA ASN A 319 -16.47 -2.75 24.92
C ASN A 319 -16.55 -4.05 24.10
N GLY A 320 -15.40 -4.55 23.63
CA GLY A 320 -15.30 -5.76 22.83
C GLY A 320 -15.75 -5.61 21.38
N THR A 321 -16.02 -4.37 20.89
CA THR A 321 -16.42 -4.12 19.50
C THR A 321 -15.34 -3.43 18.68
N THR A 322 -15.49 -3.50 17.38
CA THR A 322 -14.65 -2.79 16.41
C THR A 322 -15.46 -1.70 15.71
N LEU A 323 -15.00 -0.46 15.77
CA LEU A 323 -15.50 0.65 14.97
C LEU A 323 -14.52 0.84 13.79
N GLY A 324 -14.99 0.60 12.57
CA GLY A 324 -14.25 0.85 11.34
C GLY A 324 -14.30 2.34 10.98
N VAL A 325 -13.18 2.92 10.58
CA VAL A 325 -13.11 4.29 10.05
C VAL A 325 -12.53 4.24 8.65
N VAL A 326 -13.31 4.68 7.66
CA VAL A 326 -12.93 4.64 6.25
C VAL A 326 -13.07 6.01 5.61
N GLY A 327 -12.41 6.20 4.48
CA GLY A 327 -12.41 7.43 3.70
C GLY A 327 -11.09 7.60 2.94
N GLU A 328 -11.01 8.61 2.08
CA GLU A 328 -9.80 8.91 1.31
C GLU A 328 -8.63 9.37 2.20
N SER A 329 -7.40 9.33 1.63
CA SER A 329 -6.21 9.87 2.29
C SER A 329 -6.40 11.37 2.57
N GLY A 330 -5.99 11.80 3.76
CA GLY A 330 -6.22 13.17 4.18
C GLY A 330 -7.63 13.48 4.72
N SER A 331 -8.57 12.53 4.76
CA SER A 331 -9.90 12.74 5.36
C SER A 331 -9.90 12.89 6.89
N GLY A 332 -8.75 12.72 7.55
CA GLY A 332 -8.59 12.95 9.00
C GLY A 332 -8.61 11.70 9.88
N LYS A 333 -8.67 10.49 9.33
CA LYS A 333 -8.78 9.21 10.06
C LYS A 333 -7.67 9.00 11.11
N THR A 334 -6.42 9.08 10.68
CA THR A 334 -5.25 8.98 11.58
C THR A 334 -5.29 10.06 12.66
N THR A 335 -5.63 11.30 12.28
CA THR A 335 -5.74 12.43 13.22
C THR A 335 -6.83 12.16 14.26
N LEU A 336 -7.96 11.59 13.86
CA LEU A 336 -9.03 11.17 14.75
C LEU A 336 -8.53 10.14 15.77
N GLY A 337 -7.85 9.09 15.30
CA GLY A 337 -7.26 8.06 16.17
C GLY A 337 -6.27 8.63 17.19
N LEU A 338 -5.36 9.49 16.75
CA LEU A 338 -4.39 10.16 17.63
C LEU A 338 -5.05 11.12 18.63
N ALA A 339 -6.12 11.80 18.23
CA ALA A 339 -6.87 12.70 19.09
C ALA A 339 -7.58 11.94 20.23
N LEU A 340 -8.20 10.79 19.93
CA LEU A 340 -8.81 9.91 20.94
C LEU A 340 -7.82 9.44 22.00
N LEU A 341 -6.56 9.19 21.62
CA LEU A 341 -5.47 8.80 22.52
C LEU A 341 -4.80 9.99 23.22
N ARG A 342 -5.26 11.21 22.97
CA ARG A 342 -4.63 12.44 23.48
C ARG A 342 -3.13 12.52 23.10
N LEU A 343 -2.79 12.05 21.89
CA LEU A 343 -1.46 12.20 21.28
C LEU A 343 -1.37 13.45 20.41
N THR A 344 -2.51 14.04 20.02
CA THR A 344 -2.60 15.38 19.41
C THR A 344 -3.59 16.23 20.20
N GLU A 345 -3.42 17.57 20.13
CA GLU A 345 -4.34 18.51 20.77
C GLU A 345 -5.68 18.50 20.03
N ALA A 346 -6.75 18.47 20.80
CA ALA A 346 -8.11 18.45 20.27
C ALA A 346 -9.04 19.28 21.16
N GLN A 347 -10.06 19.88 20.55
CA GLN A 347 -11.21 20.49 21.23
C GLN A 347 -12.37 19.50 21.23
N GLY A 348 -13.31 19.63 22.19
CA GLY A 348 -14.41 18.70 22.37
C GLY A 348 -14.19 17.80 23.59
N ARG A 349 -15.10 16.83 23.78
CA ARG A 349 -15.02 15.92 24.91
C ARG A 349 -14.55 14.54 24.46
N ILE A 350 -13.64 13.93 25.21
CA ILE A 350 -13.18 12.57 25.00
C ILE A 350 -13.34 11.82 26.32
N ARG A 351 -14.09 10.72 26.31
CA ARG A 351 -14.28 9.86 27.48
C ARG A 351 -13.74 8.47 27.23
N PHE A 352 -13.01 7.94 28.20
CA PHE A 352 -12.53 6.57 28.24
C PHE A 352 -12.98 5.90 29.53
N ALA A 353 -13.68 4.78 29.43
CA ALA A 353 -14.25 4.05 30.57
C ALA A 353 -15.05 4.97 31.54
N GLY A 354 -15.81 5.92 30.98
CA GLY A 354 -16.60 6.90 31.73
C GLY A 354 -15.82 8.12 32.24
N GLN A 355 -14.48 8.12 32.19
CA GLN A 355 -13.63 9.23 32.63
C GLN A 355 -13.39 10.24 31.49
N ASP A 356 -13.57 11.53 31.76
CA ASP A 356 -13.24 12.60 30.80
C ASP A 356 -11.73 12.80 30.71
N LEU A 357 -11.15 12.58 29.52
CA LEU A 357 -9.72 12.73 29.27
C LEU A 357 -9.30 14.18 29.01
N ALA A 358 -10.23 15.08 28.65
CA ALA A 358 -9.91 16.44 28.27
C ALA A 358 -9.30 17.24 29.42
N ALA A 359 -9.78 17.01 30.62
CA ALA A 359 -9.33 17.69 31.85
C ALA A 359 -8.03 17.12 32.46
N LEU A 360 -7.53 15.98 31.95
CA LEU A 360 -6.39 15.28 32.55
C LEU A 360 -5.05 15.84 32.09
N GLY A 361 -4.15 16.07 33.03
CA GLY A 361 -2.74 16.36 32.76
C GLY A 361 -1.95 15.10 32.36
N GLN A 362 -0.73 15.29 31.83
CA GLN A 362 0.12 14.20 31.31
C GLN A 362 0.40 13.09 32.34
N GLY A 363 0.59 13.45 33.64
CA GLY A 363 0.80 12.50 34.71
C GLY A 363 -0.41 11.59 34.95
N GLN A 364 -1.62 12.13 34.84
CA GLN A 364 -2.88 11.41 35.01
C GLN A 364 -3.25 10.57 33.77
N LEU A 365 -2.83 11.01 32.58
CA LEU A 365 -3.02 10.25 31.33
C LEU A 365 -2.08 9.04 31.23
N ARG A 366 -0.90 9.10 31.83
CA ARG A 366 0.10 8.02 31.73
C ARG A 366 -0.43 6.63 32.15
N PRO A 367 -1.13 6.44 33.27
CA PRO A 367 -1.72 5.15 33.62
C PRO A 367 -2.76 4.68 32.59
N LEU A 368 -3.60 5.59 32.07
CA LEU A 368 -4.63 5.28 31.09
C LEU A 368 -4.04 4.90 29.73
N ARG A 369 -2.89 5.46 29.34
CA ARG A 369 -2.18 5.08 28.12
C ARG A 369 -1.76 3.61 28.09
N ARG A 370 -1.61 2.95 29.23
CA ARG A 370 -1.44 1.50 29.28
C ARG A 370 -2.67 0.77 28.70
N GLU A 371 -3.86 1.27 29.02
CA GLU A 371 -5.12 0.67 28.59
C GLU A 371 -5.54 1.09 27.18
N MET A 372 -4.92 2.15 26.63
CA MET A 372 -5.17 2.70 25.29
C MET A 372 -3.89 2.65 24.47
N GLN A 373 -3.83 1.79 23.47
CA GLN A 373 -2.63 1.58 22.65
C GLN A 373 -2.86 1.94 21.19
N VAL A 374 -1.79 2.07 20.42
CA VAL A 374 -1.81 2.31 18.98
C VAL A 374 -0.85 1.37 18.26
N VAL A 375 -1.32 0.86 17.12
CA VAL A 375 -0.50 0.20 16.10
C VAL A 375 -0.52 1.12 14.88
N PHE A 376 0.65 1.63 14.51
CA PHE A 376 0.81 2.60 13.41
C PHE A 376 0.84 1.92 12.03
N GLN A 377 0.55 2.70 11.01
CA GLN A 377 0.44 2.31 9.60
C GLN A 377 1.73 1.66 9.08
N ASP A 378 2.89 2.22 9.38
CA ASP A 378 4.18 1.72 8.90
C ASP A 378 4.94 1.00 10.00
N PRO A 379 5.03 -0.35 9.94
CA PRO A 379 5.80 -1.13 10.91
C PRO A 379 7.31 -0.89 10.78
N PHE A 380 7.81 -0.42 9.62
CA PHE A 380 9.24 -0.14 9.43
C PHE A 380 9.67 1.09 10.23
N SER A 381 8.92 2.19 10.15
CA SER A 381 9.24 3.42 10.89
C SER A 381 8.87 3.33 12.38
N SER A 382 7.89 2.48 12.73
CA SER A 382 7.41 2.34 14.11
C SER A 382 8.28 1.45 15.00
N LEU A 383 9.13 0.61 14.41
CA LEU A 383 10.06 -0.27 15.12
C LEU A 383 11.49 0.24 14.96
N SER A 384 12.18 0.55 16.07
CA SER A 384 13.57 1.00 16.00
C SER A 384 14.48 -0.10 15.42
N PRO A 385 15.19 0.14 14.30
CA PRO A 385 16.04 -0.88 13.68
C PRO A 385 17.29 -1.22 14.51
N ARG A 386 17.57 -0.44 15.56
CA ARG A 386 18.73 -0.59 16.44
C ARG A 386 18.43 -1.38 17.71
N LEU A 387 17.16 -1.69 17.96
CA LEU A 387 16.71 -2.45 19.13
C LEU A 387 16.30 -3.85 18.71
N SER A 388 16.58 -4.84 19.56
CA SER A 388 16.03 -6.19 19.39
C SER A 388 14.52 -6.19 19.62
N VAL A 389 13.84 -7.21 19.13
CA VAL A 389 12.39 -7.39 19.33
C VAL A 389 12.05 -7.40 20.82
N ALA A 390 12.87 -8.09 21.66
CA ALA A 390 12.70 -8.07 23.10
C ALA A 390 12.73 -6.65 23.66
N GLN A 391 13.73 -5.84 23.28
CA GLN A 391 13.87 -4.46 23.74
C GLN A 391 12.68 -3.58 23.34
N ILE A 392 12.18 -3.75 22.10
CA ILE A 392 11.03 -3.01 21.58
C ILE A 392 9.75 -3.33 22.37
N VAL A 393 9.50 -4.62 22.64
CA VAL A 393 8.30 -5.06 23.38
C VAL A 393 8.42 -4.73 24.87
N GLU A 394 9.64 -4.81 25.44
CA GLU A 394 9.92 -4.54 26.85
C GLU A 394 9.71 -3.07 27.25
N GLU A 395 9.86 -2.13 26.30
CA GLU A 395 9.82 -0.69 26.59
C GLU A 395 8.56 -0.28 27.36
N GLY A 396 7.39 -0.72 26.90
CA GLY A 396 6.13 -0.45 27.56
C GLY A 396 6.05 -1.03 28.98
N LEU A 397 6.56 -2.24 29.20
CA LEU A 397 6.62 -2.87 30.51
C LEU A 397 7.47 -2.07 31.48
N LYS A 398 8.64 -1.57 31.05
CA LYS A 398 9.52 -0.70 31.83
C LYS A 398 8.87 0.64 32.18
N VAL A 399 8.29 1.31 31.17
CA VAL A 399 7.62 2.61 31.34
C VAL A 399 6.49 2.53 32.36
N HIS A 400 5.70 1.46 32.33
CA HIS A 400 4.56 1.26 33.23
C HIS A 400 4.88 0.44 34.48
N ARG A 401 6.12 0.00 34.68
CA ARG A 401 6.59 -0.78 35.81
C ARG A 401 5.76 -2.05 36.08
N LEU A 402 5.43 -2.77 34.99
CA LEU A 402 4.52 -3.93 35.07
C LEU A 402 5.17 -5.23 35.51
N ALA A 403 6.49 -5.30 35.55
CA ALA A 403 7.23 -6.49 35.98
C ALA A 403 8.42 -6.06 36.81
N ALA A 404 8.60 -6.71 37.98
CA ALA A 404 9.65 -6.35 38.93
C ALA A 404 11.02 -6.87 38.49
N THR A 405 11.07 -8.05 37.86
CA THR A 405 12.32 -8.72 37.48
C THR A 405 12.51 -8.82 35.97
N ALA A 406 13.76 -8.96 35.51
CA ALA A 406 14.07 -9.21 34.10
C ALA A 406 13.47 -10.55 33.62
N ALA A 407 13.46 -11.57 34.47
CA ALA A 407 12.88 -12.87 34.15
C ALA A 407 11.36 -12.80 33.92
N GLU A 408 10.65 -12.00 34.73
CA GLU A 408 9.22 -11.77 34.58
C GLU A 408 8.93 -11.02 33.26
N ARG A 409 9.70 -9.96 32.97
CA ARG A 409 9.58 -9.25 31.69
C ARG A 409 9.79 -10.18 30.49
N ARG A 410 10.84 -11.02 30.57
CA ARG A 410 11.13 -11.99 29.51
C ARG A 410 9.94 -12.91 29.22
N ARG A 411 9.33 -13.47 30.27
CA ARG A 411 8.14 -14.33 30.12
C ARG A 411 6.96 -13.60 29.47
N LEU A 412 6.71 -12.33 29.87
CA LEU A 412 5.64 -11.53 29.26
C LEU A 412 5.89 -11.26 27.78
N ILE A 413 7.15 -10.99 27.40
CA ILE A 413 7.56 -10.78 26.00
C ILE A 413 7.34 -12.06 25.20
N GLU A 414 7.85 -13.19 25.68
CA GLU A 414 7.70 -14.49 25.02
C GLU A 414 6.22 -14.86 24.85
N THR A 415 5.40 -14.65 25.89
CA THR A 415 3.96 -14.85 25.81
C THR A 415 3.33 -13.98 24.72
N ALA A 416 3.67 -12.68 24.68
CA ALA A 416 3.12 -11.77 23.67
C ALA A 416 3.54 -12.15 22.23
N LEU A 417 4.77 -12.65 22.04
CA LEU A 417 5.23 -13.14 20.74
C LEU A 417 4.46 -14.39 20.31
N VAL A 418 4.26 -15.35 21.20
CA VAL A 418 3.45 -16.55 20.94
C VAL A 418 2.01 -16.18 20.59
N GLU A 419 1.40 -15.24 21.30
CA GLU A 419 0.02 -14.79 21.06
C GLU A 419 -0.17 -14.18 19.65
N VAL A 420 0.88 -13.57 19.09
CA VAL A 420 0.84 -13.05 17.71
C VAL A 420 1.37 -14.06 16.67
N GLY A 421 1.65 -15.30 17.09
CA GLY A 421 2.12 -16.37 16.21
C GLY A 421 3.57 -16.23 15.76
N LEU A 422 4.43 -15.68 16.62
CA LEU A 422 5.88 -15.62 16.44
C LEU A 422 6.58 -16.57 17.42
N ASP A 423 7.72 -17.14 16.98
CA ASP A 423 8.57 -17.94 17.83
C ASP A 423 9.17 -17.07 18.96
N PRO A 424 9.21 -17.51 20.24
CA PRO A 424 9.90 -16.83 21.32
C PRO A 424 11.37 -16.49 21.02
N GLU A 425 12.07 -17.31 20.21
CA GLU A 425 13.46 -17.04 19.79
C GLU A 425 13.58 -15.77 18.95
N ALA A 426 12.49 -15.31 18.33
CA ALA A 426 12.43 -14.04 17.63
C ALA A 426 12.78 -12.82 18.51
N ALA A 427 12.70 -12.96 19.84
CA ALA A 427 12.99 -11.91 20.81
C ALA A 427 14.41 -11.32 20.67
N GLU A 428 15.40 -12.13 20.30
CA GLU A 428 16.80 -11.71 20.21
C GLU A 428 17.17 -11.09 18.85
N ARG A 429 16.29 -11.22 17.86
CA ARG A 429 16.53 -10.75 16.50
C ARG A 429 16.13 -9.28 16.34
N TYR A 430 16.57 -8.67 15.23
CA TYR A 430 16.31 -7.27 14.91
C TYR A 430 15.21 -7.13 13.86
N PRO A 431 14.46 -6.00 13.86
CA PRO A 431 13.34 -5.81 12.92
C PRO A 431 13.69 -6.05 11.44
N HIS A 432 14.90 -5.70 11.00
CA HIS A 432 15.31 -5.87 9.61
C HIS A 432 15.44 -7.33 9.15
N GLU A 433 15.47 -8.29 10.07
CA GLU A 433 15.53 -9.72 9.79
C GLU A 433 14.15 -10.36 9.54
N PHE A 434 13.06 -9.57 9.64
CA PHE A 434 11.69 -10.05 9.54
C PHE A 434 10.99 -9.51 8.29
N SER A 435 10.04 -10.30 7.76
CA SER A 435 9.12 -9.86 6.71
C SER A 435 8.18 -8.76 7.19
N GLY A 436 7.51 -8.04 6.26
CA GLY A 436 6.53 -7.01 6.58
C GLY A 436 5.44 -7.51 7.54
N GLY A 437 4.85 -8.67 7.26
CA GLY A 437 3.83 -9.28 8.11
C GLY A 437 4.33 -9.68 9.49
N GLN A 438 5.57 -10.18 9.61
CA GLN A 438 6.18 -10.49 10.89
C GLN A 438 6.46 -9.22 11.70
N ARG A 439 6.93 -8.14 11.06
CA ARG A 439 7.09 -6.82 11.73
C ARG A 439 5.76 -6.27 12.22
N GLN A 440 4.69 -6.44 11.47
CA GLN A 440 3.34 -6.06 11.90
C GLN A 440 2.91 -6.84 13.13
N ARG A 441 3.19 -8.15 13.18
CA ARG A 441 2.95 -8.99 14.39
C ARG A 441 3.76 -8.50 15.59
N ILE A 442 5.01 -8.07 15.41
CA ILE A 442 5.84 -7.47 16.46
C ILE A 442 5.22 -6.16 16.95
N ALA A 443 4.74 -5.29 16.06
CA ALA A 443 4.07 -4.05 16.44
C ALA A 443 2.77 -4.31 17.23
N ILE A 444 2.01 -5.34 16.88
CA ILE A 444 0.82 -5.80 17.63
C ILE A 444 1.25 -6.35 18.99
N ALA A 445 2.30 -7.19 19.06
CA ALA A 445 2.81 -7.73 20.34
C ALA A 445 3.27 -6.62 21.30
N ARG A 446 3.93 -5.56 20.79
CA ARG A 446 4.32 -4.38 21.57
C ARG A 446 3.13 -3.69 22.24
N ALA A 447 2.01 -3.58 21.52
CA ALA A 447 0.78 -3.02 22.09
C ALA A 447 0.12 -3.99 23.08
N LEU A 448 0.06 -5.27 22.74
CA LEU A 448 -0.69 -6.30 23.47
C LEU A 448 -0.07 -6.66 24.81
N VAL A 449 1.28 -6.61 24.93
CA VAL A 449 2.01 -6.94 26.17
C VAL A 449 1.55 -6.12 27.39
N LEU A 450 0.99 -4.94 27.14
CA LEU A 450 0.43 -4.04 28.16
C LEU A 450 -0.99 -4.42 28.59
N LYS A 451 -1.61 -5.41 27.94
CA LYS A 451 -3.00 -5.84 28.14
C LYS A 451 -3.98 -4.66 28.03
N PRO A 452 -4.01 -3.96 26.89
CA PRO A 452 -4.89 -2.82 26.70
C PRO A 452 -6.36 -3.25 26.66
N ARG A 453 -7.28 -2.29 26.81
CA ARG A 453 -8.71 -2.46 26.59
C ARG A 453 -9.14 -1.86 25.25
N PHE A 454 -8.43 -0.83 24.79
CA PHE A 454 -8.70 -0.12 23.55
C PHE A 454 -7.42 -0.01 22.70
N VAL A 455 -7.53 -0.33 21.43
CA VAL A 455 -6.40 -0.22 20.48
C VAL A 455 -6.86 0.52 19.22
N VAL A 456 -6.14 1.58 18.88
CA VAL A 456 -6.24 2.21 17.56
C VAL A 456 -5.33 1.43 16.60
N LEU A 457 -5.90 0.90 15.56
CA LEU A 457 -5.22 0.18 14.48
C LEU A 457 -5.25 1.08 13.24
N ASP A 458 -4.14 1.79 13.00
CA ASP A 458 -4.04 2.75 11.91
C ASP A 458 -3.45 2.06 10.68
N GLU A 459 -4.31 1.71 9.73
CA GLU A 459 -3.98 1.00 8.48
C GLU A 459 -3.04 -0.22 8.67
N PRO A 460 -3.32 -1.14 9.61
CA PRO A 460 -2.37 -2.18 10.01
C PRO A 460 -2.08 -3.23 8.93
N THR A 461 -2.73 -3.15 7.78
CA THR A 461 -2.61 -4.12 6.68
C THR A 461 -2.24 -3.50 5.34
N SER A 462 -2.09 -2.17 5.24
CA SER A 462 -1.95 -1.43 3.97
C SER A 462 -0.66 -1.76 3.19
N ALA A 463 0.42 -2.13 3.89
CA ALA A 463 1.71 -2.47 3.29
C ALA A 463 1.93 -4.00 3.13
N LEU A 464 0.86 -4.79 3.26
CA LEU A 464 0.92 -6.25 3.25
C LEU A 464 0.21 -6.82 2.04
N ASP A 465 0.73 -7.93 1.51
CA ASP A 465 0.04 -8.70 0.49
C ASP A 465 -1.22 -9.39 1.02
N MET A 466 -2.14 -9.77 0.12
CA MET A 466 -3.49 -10.25 0.48
C MET A 466 -3.48 -11.46 1.42
N SER A 467 -2.51 -12.37 1.26
CA SER A 467 -2.44 -13.58 2.10
C SER A 467 -2.05 -13.22 3.54
N VAL A 468 -1.11 -12.30 3.70
CA VAL A 468 -0.68 -11.80 5.02
C VAL A 468 -1.76 -10.90 5.64
N GLN A 469 -2.47 -10.08 4.84
CA GLN A 469 -3.62 -9.30 5.31
C GLN A 469 -4.68 -10.20 5.96
N ALA A 470 -5.07 -11.29 5.28
CA ALA A 470 -6.05 -12.24 5.82
C ALA A 470 -5.59 -12.84 7.15
N GLN A 471 -4.31 -13.22 7.26
CA GLN A 471 -3.74 -13.74 8.50
C GLN A 471 -3.75 -12.70 9.65
N ILE A 472 -3.46 -11.43 9.36
CA ILE A 472 -3.52 -10.36 10.37
C ILE A 472 -4.96 -10.10 10.82
N VAL A 473 -5.93 -10.12 9.90
CA VAL A 473 -7.35 -9.98 10.23
C VAL A 473 -7.81 -11.11 11.17
N GLU A 474 -7.48 -12.36 10.87
CA GLU A 474 -7.80 -13.50 11.75
C GLU A 474 -7.10 -13.37 13.11
N LEU A 475 -5.82 -12.99 13.14
CA LEU A 475 -5.10 -12.71 14.39
C LEU A 475 -5.81 -11.66 15.22
N LEU A 476 -6.21 -10.52 14.64
CA LEU A 476 -6.91 -9.45 15.35
C LEU A 476 -8.28 -9.90 15.89
N ARG A 477 -9.01 -10.74 15.15
CA ARG A 477 -10.26 -11.36 15.62
C ARG A 477 -10.03 -12.29 16.82
N ASP A 478 -9.00 -13.12 16.75
CA ASP A 478 -8.64 -14.04 17.84
C ASP A 478 -8.23 -13.28 19.10
N LEU A 479 -7.40 -12.27 18.95
CA LEU A 479 -6.98 -11.41 20.07
C LEU A 479 -8.18 -10.67 20.67
N GLN A 480 -9.09 -10.15 19.84
CA GLN A 480 -10.32 -9.48 20.30
C GLN A 480 -11.17 -10.43 21.16
N ARG A 481 -11.39 -11.66 20.69
CA ARG A 481 -12.15 -12.67 21.45
C ARG A 481 -11.50 -13.07 22.76
N ARG A 482 -10.18 -13.33 22.75
CA ARG A 482 -9.44 -13.79 23.94
C ARG A 482 -9.33 -12.72 25.02
N HIS A 483 -9.05 -11.47 24.62
CA HIS A 483 -8.74 -10.37 25.52
C HIS A 483 -9.88 -9.35 25.66
N ARG A 484 -11.02 -9.56 24.97
CA ARG A 484 -12.15 -8.61 24.90
C ARG A 484 -11.71 -7.20 24.47
N LEU A 485 -10.82 -7.13 23.47
CA LEU A 485 -10.27 -5.88 22.97
C LEU A 485 -11.33 -5.09 22.21
N SER A 486 -11.29 -3.78 22.33
CA SER A 486 -12.08 -2.87 21.52
C SER A 486 -11.16 -2.16 20.54
N TYR A 487 -11.56 -2.07 19.27
CA TYR A 487 -10.74 -1.49 18.23
C TYR A 487 -11.38 -0.25 17.62
N LEU A 488 -10.55 0.77 17.37
CA LEU A 488 -10.77 1.72 16.31
C LEU A 488 -9.92 1.25 15.13
N PHE A 489 -10.56 0.74 14.09
CA PHE A 489 -9.87 0.16 12.94
C PHE A 489 -9.95 1.11 11.74
N ILE A 490 -8.83 1.76 11.43
CA ILE A 490 -8.70 2.69 10.32
C ILE A 490 -8.16 1.90 9.12
N SER A 491 -8.85 1.96 7.98
CA SER A 491 -8.41 1.33 6.74
C SER A 491 -9.04 1.99 5.52
N HIS A 492 -8.35 1.92 4.40
CA HIS A 492 -8.90 2.22 3.09
C HIS A 492 -9.42 0.96 2.38
N ASP A 493 -9.05 -0.25 2.82
CA ASP A 493 -9.57 -1.51 2.27
C ASP A 493 -10.89 -1.90 2.94
N LEU A 494 -11.99 -1.69 2.20
CA LEU A 494 -13.34 -1.99 2.67
C LEU A 494 -13.61 -3.49 2.88
N ARG A 495 -12.88 -4.38 2.21
CA ARG A 495 -12.99 -5.83 2.40
C ARG A 495 -12.51 -6.22 3.79
N VAL A 496 -11.37 -5.66 4.21
CA VAL A 496 -10.82 -5.85 5.55
C VAL A 496 -11.75 -5.27 6.62
N VAL A 497 -12.28 -4.05 6.40
CA VAL A 497 -13.23 -3.43 7.32
C VAL A 497 -14.50 -4.27 7.45
N ARG A 498 -15.07 -4.76 6.35
CA ARG A 498 -16.24 -5.65 6.36
C ARG A 498 -15.99 -6.91 7.19
N ALA A 499 -14.78 -7.44 7.12
CA ALA A 499 -14.41 -8.64 7.83
C ALA A 499 -14.25 -8.44 9.35
N LEU A 500 -13.94 -7.23 9.84
CA LEU A 500 -13.57 -6.98 11.25
C LEU A 500 -14.51 -6.02 11.98
N ALA A 501 -15.14 -5.05 11.29
CA ALA A 501 -15.88 -3.97 11.92
C ALA A 501 -17.35 -4.33 12.16
N HIS A 502 -17.86 -3.94 13.33
CA HIS A 502 -19.29 -4.03 13.71
C HIS A 502 -20.07 -2.83 13.19
N GLU A 503 -19.48 -1.65 13.37
CA GLU A 503 -19.98 -0.38 12.88
C GLU A 503 -18.90 0.31 12.05
N ILE A 504 -19.32 1.19 11.13
CA ILE A 504 -18.41 1.93 10.26
C ILE A 504 -18.75 3.42 10.28
N LEU A 505 -17.70 4.23 10.27
CA LEU A 505 -17.76 5.68 10.05
C LEU A 505 -17.08 5.98 8.71
N VAL A 506 -17.77 6.68 7.84
CA VAL A 506 -17.22 7.19 6.58
C VAL A 506 -16.85 8.64 6.78
N MET A 507 -15.54 8.95 6.64
CA MET A 507 -15.00 10.30 6.81
C MET A 507 -14.67 10.94 5.47
N LYS A 508 -15.00 12.21 5.33
CA LYS A 508 -14.62 13.06 4.23
C LYS A 508 -14.32 14.47 4.73
N ASP A 509 -13.21 15.07 4.31
CA ASP A 509 -12.83 16.45 4.63
C ASP A 509 -12.90 16.82 6.13
N GLY A 510 -12.57 15.85 7.00
CA GLY A 510 -12.58 15.99 8.46
C GLY A 510 -13.93 15.74 9.14
N GLU A 511 -14.99 15.45 8.41
CA GLU A 511 -16.34 15.22 8.92
C GLU A 511 -16.81 13.77 8.73
N ILE A 512 -17.77 13.31 9.53
CA ILE A 512 -18.47 12.05 9.30
C ILE A 512 -19.62 12.31 8.33
N VAL A 513 -19.58 11.71 7.15
CA VAL A 513 -20.64 11.84 6.14
C VAL A 513 -21.68 10.72 6.23
N GLU A 514 -21.29 9.55 6.74
CA GLU A 514 -22.21 8.45 7.00
C GLU A 514 -21.69 7.55 8.12
N ALA A 515 -22.61 6.98 8.93
CA ALA A 515 -22.28 6.08 10.02
C ALA A 515 -23.36 5.02 10.22
N GLY A 516 -22.97 3.86 10.75
CA GLY A 516 -23.91 2.82 11.17
C GLY A 516 -23.36 1.41 11.13
N PRO A 517 -24.23 0.40 11.27
CA PRO A 517 -23.83 -1.00 11.15
C PRO A 517 -23.14 -1.26 9.81
N THR A 518 -22.02 -1.97 9.84
CA THR A 518 -21.17 -2.21 8.66
C THR A 518 -21.95 -2.78 7.48
N ASP A 519 -22.79 -3.79 7.70
CA ASP A 519 -23.59 -4.39 6.63
C ASP A 519 -24.54 -3.38 5.97
N ARG A 520 -25.20 -2.52 6.76
CA ARG A 520 -26.11 -1.50 6.23
C ARG A 520 -25.38 -0.48 5.37
N VAL A 521 -24.31 0.11 5.89
CA VAL A 521 -23.56 1.15 5.17
C VAL A 521 -22.94 0.61 3.89
N MET A 522 -22.48 -0.64 3.90
CA MET A 522 -21.85 -1.27 2.72
C MET A 522 -22.85 -1.73 1.66
N THR A 523 -24.05 -2.16 2.05
CA THR A 523 -25.06 -2.68 1.08
C THR A 523 -26.06 -1.63 0.66
N GLN A 524 -26.33 -0.62 1.49
CA GLN A 524 -27.32 0.43 1.27
C GLN A 524 -26.78 1.81 1.63
N PRO A 525 -25.66 2.25 1.01
CA PRO A 525 -25.07 3.55 1.29
C PRO A 525 -26.03 4.69 0.93
N GLN A 526 -26.21 5.63 1.84
CA GLN A 526 -27.15 6.76 1.67
C GLN A 526 -26.42 7.98 1.09
N HIS A 527 -25.21 8.25 1.55
CA HIS A 527 -24.47 9.43 1.11
C HIS A 527 -23.82 9.20 -0.28
N PRO A 528 -23.86 10.18 -1.21
CA PRO A 528 -23.27 10.04 -2.55
C PRO A 528 -21.79 9.64 -2.53
N TYR A 529 -21.01 10.21 -1.63
CA TYR A 529 -19.60 9.86 -1.44
C TYR A 529 -19.42 8.40 -1.01
N THR A 530 -20.23 7.93 -0.05
CA THR A 530 -20.18 6.53 0.38
C THR A 530 -20.50 5.58 -0.77
N ARG A 531 -21.49 5.93 -1.59
CA ARG A 531 -21.83 5.15 -2.81
C ARG A 531 -20.65 5.06 -3.76
N ALA A 532 -20.03 6.20 -4.06
CA ALA A 532 -18.85 6.23 -4.93
C ALA A 532 -17.69 5.39 -4.36
N LEU A 533 -17.44 5.48 -3.05
CA LEU A 533 -16.42 4.70 -2.35
C LEU A 533 -16.70 3.19 -2.41
N MET A 534 -17.97 2.78 -2.19
CA MET A 534 -18.39 1.37 -2.27
C MET A 534 -18.31 0.84 -3.71
N THR A 535 -18.77 1.61 -4.69
CA THR A 535 -18.64 1.27 -6.11
C THR A 535 -17.17 1.07 -6.49
N ALA A 536 -16.30 2.01 -6.16
CA ALA A 536 -14.88 1.89 -6.45
C ALA A 536 -14.24 0.64 -5.81
N ALA A 537 -14.66 0.26 -4.61
CA ALA A 537 -14.09 -0.88 -3.88
C ALA A 537 -14.64 -2.24 -4.34
N PHE A 538 -15.93 -2.31 -4.69
CA PHE A 538 -16.62 -3.58 -4.95
C PHE A 538 -16.93 -3.81 -6.43
N ASP A 539 -17.10 -2.76 -7.27
CA ASP A 539 -17.26 -2.93 -8.73
C ASP A 539 -15.92 -3.30 -9.40
N LEU A 540 -14.79 -3.02 -8.76
CA LEU A 540 -13.54 -3.68 -9.12
C LEU A 540 -13.64 -5.21 -8.96
N ALA A 541 -14.54 -5.71 -8.10
CA ALA A 541 -14.75 -7.14 -7.84
C ALA A 541 -15.93 -7.76 -8.63
N ALA A 542 -16.85 -6.95 -9.15
CA ALA A 542 -18.07 -7.40 -9.82
C ALA A 542 -17.89 -7.52 -11.34
N VAL A 543 -17.00 -8.38 -11.81
CA VAL A 543 -17.14 -8.98 -13.14
C VAL A 543 -17.82 -10.32 -12.93
N PRO A 544 -19.05 -10.59 -13.47
CA PRO A 544 -19.68 -11.89 -13.39
C PRO A 544 -18.77 -12.95 -14.02
N ALA A 545 -18.77 -14.13 -13.39
CA ALA A 545 -18.08 -15.31 -13.88
C ALA A 545 -18.57 -15.74 -15.27
#